data_6ea5dcf37f4d6b933e4476d24e1f0bc2
#
_entry.id   6ea5dcf37f4d6b933e4476d24e1f0bc2
#
_cell.length_a   1.000
_cell.length_b   1.000
_cell.length_c   1.000
_cell.angle_alpha   90.00
_cell.angle_beta   90.00
_cell.angle_gamma   90.00
#
_symmetry.space_group_name_H-M   'P 1'
#
loop_
_entity.id
_entity.type
_entity.pdbx_description
1 polymer ?
#
loop_
_entity_poly.entity_id
_entity_poly.type
_entity_poly.pdbx_seq_one_letter_code
_entity_poly.pdbx_strand_id
1 'polypeptide(L)'
;MSRHSLICGAVFAIMSMIGGAQAQTIVDEWAGIKLPEPPALKAAKVDPKTTALLLFDFTHQTCSQERRPRCAASVPKLKKLLDDARANSMFVVWSVATADSKPSDILPEIAPRAGEPVLPSLGPDKFIKSDFEKMLLDKGISTVIITGTAAHTTVLHTGGEAALRGFKVIAPVDAMSSNDQFTEAYTAWHLANAARVMNATTLTRVDMITY
;
A
#
# COMPACT_ATOMS: atom_id res chain seq x y z
N MET A 1 -61.41 70.71 7.68
CA MET A 1 -61.02 69.63 8.67
C MET A 1 -60.27 68.61 7.91
N SER A 2 -58.92 68.62 7.91
CA SER A 2 -58.06 67.74 7.18
C SER A 2 -57.31 66.84 8.16
N ARG A 3 -57.49 65.54 8.04
CA ARG A 3 -56.79 64.56 8.82
C ARG A 3 -55.58 64.04 8.04
N HIS A 4 -54.40 64.31 8.54
CA HIS A 4 -53.14 63.76 8.01
C HIS A 4 -52.85 62.46 8.78
N SER A 5 -52.86 61.34 8.06
CA SER A 5 -52.41 60.04 8.56
C SER A 5 -50.90 59.93 8.31
N LEU A 6 -50.14 59.86 9.38
CA LEU A 6 -48.73 59.49 9.32
C LEU A 6 -48.61 57.95 9.22
N ILE A 7 -48.04 57.48 8.13
CA ILE A 7 -47.66 56.07 7.96
C ILE A 7 -46.22 55.97 8.47
N CYS A 8 -46.06 55.31 9.59
CA CYS A 8 -44.75 54.99 10.17
C CYS A 8 -44.24 53.69 9.51
N GLY A 9 -43.32 53.83 8.57
CA GLY A 9 -42.69 52.67 7.91
C GLY A 9 -41.59 52.07 8.80
N ALA A 10 -41.83 50.90 9.30
CA ALA A 10 -40.82 50.11 10.00
C ALA A 10 -39.86 49.48 8.98
N VAL A 11 -38.63 49.98 8.92
CA VAL A 11 -37.54 49.35 8.13
C VAL A 11 -37.00 48.19 8.95
N PHE A 12 -37.33 46.94 8.55
CA PHE A 12 -36.71 45.74 9.07
C PHE A 12 -35.32 45.60 8.42
N ALA A 13 -34.28 45.90 9.16
CA ALA A 13 -32.91 45.60 8.78
C ALA A 13 -32.68 44.09 8.91
N ILE A 14 -32.68 43.38 7.78
CA ILE A 14 -32.25 41.99 7.71
C ILE A 14 -30.72 41.99 7.85
N MET A 15 -30.26 41.70 9.07
CA MET A 15 -28.85 41.47 9.36
C MET A 15 -28.50 40.10 8.85
N SER A 16 -27.98 39.99 7.62
CA SER A 16 -27.43 38.74 7.07
C SER A 16 -26.20 38.38 7.90
N MET A 17 -26.35 37.40 8.81
CA MET A 17 -25.22 36.76 9.44
C MET A 17 -24.51 35.96 8.35
N ILE A 18 -23.48 36.54 7.76
CA ILE A 18 -22.46 35.82 7.01
C ILE A 18 -21.64 35.09 8.07
N GLY A 19 -22.09 33.91 8.48
CA GLY A 19 -21.28 32.97 9.23
C GLY A 19 -20.10 32.60 8.34
N GLY A 20 -18.94 33.20 8.58
CA GLY A 20 -17.71 32.80 7.96
C GLY A 20 -17.51 31.30 8.28
N ALA A 21 -17.53 30.44 7.27
CA ALA A 21 -17.10 29.07 7.41
C ALA A 21 -15.64 29.12 7.86
N GLN A 22 -15.38 28.97 9.14
CA GLN A 22 -14.02 28.75 9.63
C GLN A 22 -13.55 27.45 9.03
N ALA A 23 -12.43 27.48 8.30
CA ALA A 23 -11.79 26.28 7.82
C ALA A 23 -11.40 25.41 9.04
N GLN A 24 -12.03 24.26 9.17
CA GLN A 24 -11.71 23.28 10.21
C GLN A 24 -10.43 22.56 9.84
N THR A 25 -9.63 22.24 10.85
CA THR A 25 -8.43 21.44 10.69
C THR A 25 -8.76 19.96 10.94
N ILE A 26 -7.84 19.07 10.56
CA ILE A 26 -7.98 17.63 10.84
C ILE A 26 -8.18 17.34 12.34
N VAL A 27 -7.64 18.18 13.22
CA VAL A 27 -7.77 18.02 14.67
C VAL A 27 -9.23 18.20 15.11
N ASP A 28 -9.93 19.16 14.52
CA ASP A 28 -11.32 19.49 14.84
C ASP A 28 -12.27 18.38 14.38
N GLU A 29 -11.91 17.64 13.32
CA GLU A 29 -12.74 16.63 12.67
C GLU A 29 -12.31 15.19 12.98
N TRP A 30 -11.22 14.98 13.73
CA TRP A 30 -10.57 13.68 13.93
C TRP A 30 -11.52 12.56 14.30
N ALA A 31 -12.42 12.79 15.24
CA ALA A 31 -13.36 11.78 15.72
C ALA A 31 -14.47 11.43 14.70
N GLY A 32 -14.67 12.29 13.70
CA GLY A 32 -15.68 12.12 12.65
C GLY A 32 -15.17 11.48 11.37
N ILE A 33 -13.87 11.20 11.26
CA ILE A 33 -13.28 10.64 10.04
C ILE A 33 -13.86 9.25 9.76
N LYS A 34 -14.39 9.08 8.54
CA LYS A 34 -14.81 7.78 8.01
C LYS A 34 -13.79 7.31 6.99
N LEU A 35 -13.56 5.99 6.96
CA LEU A 35 -12.77 5.40 5.89
C LEU A 35 -13.46 5.64 4.54
N PRO A 36 -12.71 5.99 3.49
CA PRO A 36 -13.26 6.05 2.15
C PRO A 36 -13.68 4.65 1.66
N GLU A 37 -14.50 4.61 0.62
CA GLU A 37 -14.82 3.34 -0.05
C GLU A 37 -13.56 2.63 -0.51
N PRO A 38 -13.51 1.28 -0.39
CA PRO A 38 -12.36 0.52 -0.83
C PRO A 38 -12.06 0.75 -2.32
N PRO A 39 -10.79 0.95 -2.69
CA PRO A 39 -10.42 1.08 -4.09
C PRO A 39 -10.79 -0.17 -4.90
N ALA A 40 -11.17 0.02 -6.17
CA ALA A 40 -11.50 -1.08 -7.07
C ALA A 40 -10.28 -1.97 -7.35
N LEU A 41 -10.46 -3.28 -7.25
CA LEU A 41 -9.45 -4.26 -7.62
C LEU A 41 -9.60 -4.62 -9.11
N LYS A 42 -8.47 -4.79 -9.80
CA LYS A 42 -8.40 -5.06 -11.23
C LYS A 42 -7.59 -6.33 -11.50
N ALA A 43 -7.97 -7.07 -12.54
CA ALA A 43 -7.14 -8.15 -13.05
C ALA A 43 -5.79 -7.59 -13.53
N ALA A 44 -4.72 -8.33 -13.27
CA ALA A 44 -3.38 -7.97 -13.68
C ALA A 44 -2.78 -9.10 -14.53
N LYS A 45 -2.43 -8.78 -15.79
CA LYS A 45 -1.62 -9.66 -16.62
C LYS A 45 -0.19 -9.18 -16.58
N VAL A 46 0.75 -10.05 -16.24
CA VAL A 46 2.18 -9.74 -16.13
C VAL A 46 3.00 -10.57 -17.11
N ASP A 47 4.09 -10.00 -17.59
CA ASP A 47 5.12 -10.74 -18.33
C ASP A 47 6.17 -11.24 -17.30
N PRO A 48 6.31 -12.56 -17.10
CA PRO A 48 7.26 -13.10 -16.13
C PRO A 48 8.72 -12.69 -16.37
N LYS A 49 9.09 -12.41 -17.62
CA LYS A 49 10.47 -12.04 -17.98
C LYS A 49 10.87 -10.64 -17.51
N THR A 50 9.88 -9.74 -17.38
CA THR A 50 10.09 -8.34 -17.00
C THR A 50 9.44 -7.98 -15.67
N THR A 51 8.91 -8.98 -14.95
CA THR A 51 8.26 -8.81 -13.66
C THR A 51 9.06 -9.49 -12.55
N ALA A 52 9.20 -8.81 -11.41
CA ALA A 52 9.73 -9.40 -10.19
C ALA A 52 8.64 -9.57 -9.13
N LEU A 53 8.66 -10.69 -8.42
CA LEU A 53 7.87 -10.89 -7.20
C LEU A 53 8.71 -10.49 -5.98
N LEU A 54 8.18 -9.61 -5.15
CA LEU A 54 8.82 -9.08 -3.94
C LEU A 54 8.10 -9.60 -2.70
N LEU A 55 8.81 -10.40 -1.89
CA LEU A 55 8.31 -10.98 -0.64
C LEU A 55 9.05 -10.35 0.55
N PHE A 56 8.47 -9.31 1.14
CA PHE A 56 9.18 -8.49 2.10
C PHE A 56 8.76 -8.72 3.55
N ASP A 57 9.77 -8.98 4.37
CA ASP A 57 9.72 -8.99 5.83
C ASP A 57 8.82 -10.10 6.44
N PHE A 58 8.56 -11.17 5.70
CA PHE A 58 7.81 -12.34 6.16
C PHE A 58 8.69 -13.29 7.00
N THR A 59 9.08 -12.83 8.17
CA THR A 59 9.90 -13.61 9.11
C THR A 59 9.03 -14.12 10.27
N HIS A 60 9.47 -15.16 10.98
CA HIS A 60 8.75 -15.67 12.16
C HIS A 60 8.55 -14.61 13.25
N GLN A 61 9.43 -13.57 13.32
CA GLN A 61 9.29 -12.48 14.27
C GLN A 61 8.17 -11.50 13.89
N THR A 62 7.85 -11.38 12.61
CA THR A 62 6.87 -10.38 12.11
C THR A 62 5.56 -11.01 11.64
N CYS A 63 5.56 -12.29 11.29
CA CYS A 63 4.44 -13.00 10.68
C CYS A 63 4.17 -14.31 11.42
N SER A 64 3.59 -14.21 12.60
CA SER A 64 3.15 -15.37 13.38
C SER A 64 1.69 -15.20 13.82
N GLN A 65 1.06 -16.30 14.19
CA GLN A 65 -0.32 -16.32 14.68
C GLN A 65 -0.50 -15.45 15.93
N GLU A 66 0.54 -15.40 16.77
CA GLU A 66 0.52 -14.65 18.02
C GLU A 66 0.71 -13.15 17.80
N ARG A 67 1.66 -12.79 16.95
CA ARG A 67 2.06 -11.39 16.77
C ARG A 67 1.23 -10.68 15.69
N ARG A 68 0.98 -11.37 14.58
CA ARG A 68 0.25 -10.79 13.44
C ARG A 68 -0.58 -11.87 12.75
N PRO A 69 -1.73 -12.24 13.31
CA PRO A 69 -2.58 -13.32 12.80
C PRO A 69 -3.03 -13.07 11.34
N ARG A 70 -3.19 -11.80 10.95
CA ARG A 70 -3.53 -11.42 9.58
C ARG A 70 -2.41 -11.78 8.58
N CYS A 71 -1.16 -11.65 9.00
CA CYS A 71 -0.03 -12.11 8.20
C CYS A 71 -0.03 -13.64 8.08
N ALA A 72 -0.13 -14.35 9.18
CA ALA A 72 -0.19 -15.82 9.17
C ALA A 72 -1.32 -16.33 8.26
N ALA A 73 -2.48 -15.67 8.27
CA ALA A 73 -3.61 -16.02 7.40
C ALA A 73 -3.34 -15.76 5.90
N SER A 74 -2.41 -14.86 5.55
CA SER A 74 -2.05 -14.58 4.15
C SER A 74 -1.03 -15.57 3.56
N VAL A 75 -0.31 -16.34 4.39
CA VAL A 75 0.78 -17.24 3.96
C VAL A 75 0.36 -18.24 2.87
N PRO A 76 -0.80 -18.88 2.92
CA PRO A 76 -1.22 -19.80 1.83
C PRO A 76 -1.35 -19.10 0.47
N LYS A 77 -1.80 -17.84 0.44
CA LYS A 77 -1.89 -17.04 -0.79
C LYS A 77 -0.50 -16.61 -1.28
N LEU A 78 0.37 -16.20 -0.37
CA LEU A 78 1.77 -15.89 -0.68
C LEU A 78 2.49 -17.11 -1.26
N LYS A 79 2.27 -18.29 -0.67
CA LYS A 79 2.85 -19.54 -1.19
C LYS A 79 2.37 -19.82 -2.61
N LYS A 80 1.06 -19.71 -2.86
CA LYS A 80 0.52 -19.88 -4.21
C LYS A 80 1.16 -18.92 -5.20
N LEU A 81 1.23 -17.63 -4.86
CA LEU A 81 1.83 -16.59 -5.70
C LEU A 81 3.31 -16.87 -5.98
N LEU A 82 4.06 -17.32 -4.98
CA LEU A 82 5.46 -17.72 -5.11
C LEU A 82 5.63 -18.96 -6.01
N ASP A 83 4.79 -19.99 -5.82
CA ASP A 83 4.83 -21.19 -6.64
C ASP A 83 4.54 -20.86 -8.12
N ASP A 84 3.54 -20.02 -8.38
CA ASP A 84 3.21 -19.53 -9.73
C ASP A 84 4.36 -18.71 -10.34
N ALA A 85 4.96 -17.80 -9.58
CA ALA A 85 6.12 -17.01 -10.03
C ALA A 85 7.30 -17.89 -10.39
N ARG A 86 7.62 -18.88 -9.56
CA ARG A 86 8.70 -19.85 -9.82
C ARG A 86 8.39 -20.76 -11.02
N ALA A 87 7.15 -21.21 -11.18
CA ALA A 87 6.73 -22.02 -12.34
C ALA A 87 6.91 -21.26 -13.66
N ASN A 88 6.77 -19.93 -13.62
CA ASN A 88 6.97 -19.05 -14.77
C ASN A 88 8.39 -18.45 -14.85
N SER A 89 9.34 -18.94 -14.06
CA SER A 89 10.74 -18.45 -14.03
C SER A 89 10.88 -16.94 -13.76
N MET A 90 9.93 -16.39 -13.01
CA MET A 90 9.96 -14.97 -12.60
C MET A 90 11.10 -14.70 -11.61
N PHE A 91 11.69 -13.53 -11.70
CA PHE A 91 12.66 -13.08 -10.70
C PHE A 91 11.98 -12.84 -9.35
N VAL A 92 12.49 -13.44 -8.29
CA VAL A 92 11.91 -13.32 -6.95
C VAL A 92 12.93 -12.75 -5.99
N VAL A 93 12.50 -11.80 -5.16
CA VAL A 93 13.37 -11.09 -4.20
C VAL A 93 12.70 -11.09 -2.84
N TRP A 94 13.47 -11.39 -1.81
CA TRP A 94 13.05 -11.33 -0.40
C TRP A 94 13.69 -10.15 0.31
N SER A 95 13.14 -9.82 1.48
CA SER A 95 13.86 -9.05 2.49
C SER A 95 13.61 -9.60 3.88
N VAL A 96 14.51 -9.28 4.80
CA VAL A 96 14.35 -9.54 6.23
C VAL A 96 13.89 -8.29 6.96
N ALA A 97 13.22 -8.48 8.11
CA ALA A 97 12.46 -7.43 8.78
C ALA A 97 13.31 -6.47 9.64
N THR A 98 14.40 -6.97 10.26
CA THR A 98 15.25 -6.20 11.15
C THR A 98 16.72 -6.37 10.79
N ALA A 99 17.58 -5.49 11.28
CA ALA A 99 19.03 -5.56 11.05
C ALA A 99 19.67 -6.88 11.53
N ASP A 100 19.09 -7.48 12.58
CA ASP A 100 19.60 -8.73 13.16
C ASP A 100 18.95 -9.98 12.52
N SER A 101 17.94 -9.79 11.67
CA SER A 101 17.26 -10.91 11.00
C SER A 101 18.15 -11.53 9.92
N LYS A 102 18.02 -12.85 9.78
CA LYS A 102 18.76 -13.68 8.80
C LYS A 102 17.80 -14.26 7.77
N PRO A 103 18.28 -14.69 6.60
CA PRO A 103 17.45 -15.39 5.62
C PRO A 103 16.76 -16.64 6.19
N SER A 104 17.37 -17.31 7.18
CA SER A 104 16.76 -18.45 7.90
C SER A 104 15.56 -18.09 8.76
N ASP A 105 15.31 -16.81 9.02
CA ASP A 105 14.16 -16.34 9.80
C ASP A 105 12.90 -16.19 8.92
N ILE A 106 13.06 -16.25 7.60
CA ILE A 106 11.93 -16.22 6.67
C ILE A 106 11.10 -17.49 6.85
N LEU A 107 9.77 -17.34 6.80
CA LEU A 107 8.84 -18.46 6.99
C LEU A 107 9.17 -19.62 6.05
N PRO A 108 9.24 -20.85 6.54
CA PRO A 108 9.67 -22.02 5.74
C PRO A 108 8.76 -22.29 4.53
N GLU A 109 7.45 -21.97 4.62
CA GLU A 109 6.48 -22.15 3.55
C GLU A 109 6.78 -21.31 2.31
N ILE A 110 7.48 -20.19 2.51
CA ILE A 110 7.84 -19.23 1.45
C ILE A 110 9.33 -18.90 1.46
N ALA A 111 10.16 -19.81 1.96
CA ALA A 111 11.60 -19.60 2.05
C ALA A 111 12.29 -19.44 0.68
N PRO A 112 13.33 -18.60 0.60
CA PRO A 112 14.12 -18.44 -0.62
C PRO A 112 14.85 -19.73 -0.97
N ARG A 113 15.03 -19.97 -2.28
CA ARG A 113 15.89 -21.02 -2.81
C ARG A 113 17.32 -20.52 -3.00
N ALA A 114 18.25 -21.42 -3.17
CA ALA A 114 19.63 -21.07 -3.50
C ALA A 114 19.67 -20.20 -4.78
N GLY A 115 20.34 -19.05 -4.70
CA GLY A 115 20.45 -18.09 -5.81
C GLY A 115 19.32 -17.03 -5.85
N GLU A 116 18.27 -17.16 -5.07
CA GLU A 116 17.25 -16.13 -4.93
C GLU A 116 17.72 -15.06 -3.92
N PRO A 117 17.77 -13.76 -4.27
CA PRO A 117 18.34 -12.73 -3.42
C PRO A 117 17.48 -12.40 -2.21
N VAL A 118 18.14 -12.16 -1.08
CA VAL A 118 17.53 -11.68 0.16
C VAL A 118 18.17 -10.36 0.55
N LEU A 119 17.39 -9.29 0.53
CA LEU A 119 17.84 -7.95 0.91
C LEU A 119 17.98 -7.84 2.42
N PRO A 120 19.03 -7.18 2.93
CA PRO A 120 19.13 -6.84 4.34
C PRO A 120 18.07 -5.78 4.72
N SER A 121 17.77 -5.69 6.00
CA SER A 121 16.88 -4.63 6.51
C SER A 121 17.66 -3.33 6.69
N LEU A 122 17.50 -2.41 5.74
CA LEU A 122 18.06 -1.05 5.80
C LEU A 122 17.00 0.02 6.07
N GLY A 123 15.76 -0.41 6.21
CA GLY A 123 14.62 0.46 6.45
C GLY A 123 13.33 -0.06 5.78
N PRO A 124 12.22 0.66 5.94
CA PRO A 124 10.94 0.27 5.34
C PRO A 124 10.93 0.36 3.82
N ASP A 125 11.66 1.31 3.24
CA ASP A 125 11.86 1.42 1.81
C ASP A 125 13.13 0.67 1.39
N LYS A 126 12.97 -0.34 0.54
CA LYS A 126 14.07 -1.23 0.14
C LYS A 126 14.99 -0.61 -0.93
N PHE A 127 14.63 0.53 -1.50
CA PHE A 127 15.50 1.28 -2.41
C PHE A 127 16.53 2.15 -1.69
N ILE A 128 16.25 2.55 -0.44
CA ILE A 128 17.13 3.45 0.31
C ILE A 128 18.44 2.74 0.69
N LYS A 129 19.56 3.39 0.35
CA LYS A 129 20.93 2.93 0.68
C LYS A 129 21.20 1.48 0.27
N SER A 130 20.62 1.05 -0.85
CA SER A 130 20.78 -0.31 -1.39
C SER A 130 21.00 -0.30 -2.89
N ASP A 131 21.50 -1.41 -3.44
CA ASP A 131 21.63 -1.64 -4.87
C ASP A 131 20.36 -2.29 -5.47
N PHE A 132 19.22 -2.22 -4.78
CA PHE A 132 18.01 -2.92 -5.17
C PHE A 132 17.49 -2.47 -6.54
N GLU A 133 17.47 -1.17 -6.82
CA GLU A 133 17.09 -0.66 -8.14
C GLU A 133 18.00 -1.21 -9.25
N LYS A 134 19.31 -1.14 -9.04
CA LYS A 134 20.29 -1.70 -9.97
C LYS A 134 20.05 -3.18 -10.21
N MET A 135 19.79 -3.95 -9.15
CA MET A 135 19.49 -5.39 -9.24
C MET A 135 18.27 -5.65 -10.13
N LEU A 136 17.20 -4.88 -9.99
CA LEU A 136 16.01 -5.00 -10.84
C LEU A 136 16.31 -4.63 -12.29
N LEU A 137 16.97 -3.51 -12.52
CA LEU A 137 17.30 -3.02 -13.87
C LEU A 137 18.27 -3.96 -14.61
N ASP A 138 19.29 -4.49 -13.95
CA ASP A 138 20.25 -5.48 -14.53
C ASP A 138 19.53 -6.77 -14.97
N LYS A 139 18.39 -7.09 -14.37
CA LYS A 139 17.52 -8.22 -14.75
C LYS A 139 16.45 -7.85 -15.79
N GLY A 140 16.43 -6.61 -16.28
CA GLY A 140 15.43 -6.14 -17.23
C GLY A 140 14.03 -6.00 -16.64
N ILE A 141 13.92 -5.88 -15.30
CA ILE A 141 12.62 -5.75 -14.62
C ILE A 141 12.06 -4.34 -14.82
N SER A 142 10.80 -4.26 -15.21
CA SER A 142 10.03 -3.03 -15.35
C SER A 142 8.72 -3.05 -14.56
N THR A 143 8.35 -4.21 -14.02
CA THR A 143 7.14 -4.43 -13.22
C THR A 143 7.49 -5.14 -11.93
N VAL A 144 6.88 -4.75 -10.82
CA VAL A 144 7.05 -5.42 -9.54
C VAL A 144 5.69 -5.83 -8.98
N ILE A 145 5.57 -7.07 -8.50
CA ILE A 145 4.46 -7.52 -7.66
C ILE A 145 4.92 -7.36 -6.23
N ILE A 146 4.34 -6.40 -5.49
CA ILE A 146 4.79 -6.09 -4.14
C ILE A 146 3.90 -6.76 -3.09
N THR A 147 4.52 -7.52 -2.20
CA THR A 147 3.89 -8.11 -1.02
C THR A 147 4.73 -7.82 0.21
N GLY A 148 4.15 -7.89 1.40
CA GLY A 148 4.94 -7.61 2.60
C GLY A 148 4.12 -7.42 3.87
N THR A 149 4.87 -7.37 4.97
CA THR A 149 4.35 -7.11 6.31
C THR A 149 5.35 -6.26 7.12
N ALA A 150 4.97 -5.05 7.60
CA ALA A 150 3.62 -4.47 7.60
C ALA A 150 3.32 -3.70 6.31
N ALA A 151 2.07 -3.76 5.89
CA ALA A 151 1.59 -3.09 4.69
C ALA A 151 1.92 -1.59 4.68
N HIS A 152 1.58 -0.86 5.75
CA HIS A 152 1.79 0.59 5.89
C HIS A 152 3.26 1.02 6.06
N THR A 153 4.18 0.08 6.12
CA THR A 153 5.62 0.34 6.16
C THR A 153 6.28 -0.17 4.88
N THR A 154 6.65 -1.43 4.81
CA THR A 154 7.46 -1.94 3.70
C THR A 154 6.73 -1.92 2.36
N VAL A 155 5.45 -2.29 2.31
CA VAL A 155 4.67 -2.28 1.05
C VAL A 155 4.40 -0.85 0.60
N LEU A 156 3.95 0.02 1.52
CA LEU A 156 3.63 1.41 1.21
C LEU A 156 4.85 2.16 0.70
N HIS A 157 5.95 2.11 1.45
CA HIS A 157 7.16 2.87 1.11
C HIS A 157 7.85 2.31 -0.13
N THR A 158 8.11 1.00 -0.18
CA THR A 158 8.80 0.42 -1.34
C THR A 158 7.92 0.42 -2.59
N GLY A 159 6.61 0.16 -2.46
CA GLY A 159 5.68 0.20 -3.60
C GLY A 159 5.49 1.61 -4.15
N GLY A 160 5.36 2.60 -3.27
CA GLY A 160 5.31 4.01 -3.65
C GLY A 160 6.59 4.46 -4.35
N GLU A 161 7.74 4.14 -3.79
CA GLU A 161 9.05 4.48 -4.37
C GLU A 161 9.29 3.78 -5.70
N ALA A 162 8.92 2.50 -5.84
CA ALA A 162 8.98 1.79 -7.12
C ALA A 162 8.18 2.53 -8.20
N ALA A 163 6.95 2.96 -7.89
CA ALA A 163 6.12 3.73 -8.81
C ALA A 163 6.76 5.06 -9.21
N LEU A 164 7.37 5.77 -8.27
CA LEU A 164 8.06 7.05 -8.51
C LEU A 164 9.34 6.88 -9.33
N ARG A 165 9.99 5.71 -9.27
CA ARG A 165 11.15 5.33 -10.08
C ARG A 165 10.78 4.80 -11.47
N GLY A 166 9.48 4.73 -11.79
CA GLY A 166 8.99 4.33 -13.12
C GLY A 166 8.68 2.85 -13.29
N PHE A 167 8.76 2.04 -12.23
CA PHE A 167 8.28 0.66 -12.28
C PHE A 167 6.74 0.63 -12.29
N LYS A 168 6.16 -0.32 -13.00
CA LYS A 168 4.76 -0.70 -12.79
C LYS A 168 4.66 -1.49 -11.49
N VAL A 169 3.65 -1.17 -10.68
CA VAL A 169 3.44 -1.81 -9.38
C VAL A 169 2.13 -2.59 -9.39
N ILE A 170 2.22 -3.88 -9.16
CA ILE A 170 1.06 -4.75 -8.93
C ILE A 170 1.02 -5.04 -7.44
N ALA A 171 -0.07 -4.64 -6.78
CA ALA A 171 -0.22 -4.79 -5.34
C ALA A 171 -1.42 -5.69 -5.01
N PRO A 172 -1.21 -7.00 -4.81
CA PRO A 172 -2.26 -7.91 -4.35
C PRO A 172 -2.57 -7.64 -2.88
N VAL A 173 -3.73 -7.02 -2.63
CA VAL A 173 -4.12 -6.56 -1.29
C VAL A 173 -4.31 -7.69 -0.29
N ASP A 174 -4.51 -8.90 -0.75
CA ASP A 174 -4.63 -10.11 0.07
C ASP A 174 -3.30 -10.87 0.28
N ALA A 175 -2.18 -10.27 -0.19
CA ALA A 175 -0.81 -10.72 0.05
C ALA A 175 0.04 -9.64 0.76
N MET A 176 -0.59 -8.66 1.36
CA MET A 176 0.01 -7.72 2.31
C MET A 176 -0.75 -7.76 3.62
N SER A 177 -0.10 -7.44 4.73
CA SER A 177 -0.74 -7.48 6.05
C SER A 177 -0.15 -6.47 7.01
N SER A 178 -0.94 -6.11 8.01
CA SER A 178 -0.54 -5.26 9.13
C SER A 178 -1.11 -5.78 10.45
N ASN A 179 -0.92 -5.04 11.53
CA ASN A 179 -1.52 -5.38 12.83
C ASN A 179 -3.03 -5.11 12.85
N ASP A 180 -3.49 -4.15 12.05
CA ASP A 180 -4.88 -3.69 12.04
C ASP A 180 -5.38 -3.43 10.61
N GLN A 181 -6.71 -3.39 10.47
CA GLN A 181 -7.40 -3.22 9.19
C GLN A 181 -7.23 -1.82 8.61
N PHE A 182 -7.12 -0.80 9.46
CA PHE A 182 -6.99 0.58 9.00
C PHE A 182 -5.69 0.76 8.22
N THR A 183 -4.58 0.27 8.74
CA THR A 183 -3.28 0.41 8.09
C THR A 183 -3.18 -0.37 6.77
N GLU A 184 -3.87 -1.51 6.65
CA GLU A 184 -4.00 -2.22 5.36
C GLU A 184 -4.87 -1.44 4.37
N ALA A 185 -6.03 -0.95 4.82
CA ALA A 185 -6.94 -0.14 4.00
C ALA A 185 -6.27 1.18 3.55
N TYR A 186 -5.57 1.85 4.47
CA TYR A 186 -4.80 3.06 4.16
C TYR A 186 -3.72 2.79 3.10
N THR A 187 -2.98 1.69 3.22
CA THR A 187 -1.96 1.32 2.23
C THR A 187 -2.58 1.13 0.85
N ALA A 188 -3.68 0.39 0.75
CA ALA A 188 -4.40 0.20 -0.51
C ALA A 188 -4.92 1.54 -1.06
N TRP A 189 -5.54 2.35 -0.21
CA TRP A 189 -6.04 3.67 -0.58
C TRP A 189 -4.91 4.57 -1.08
N HIS A 190 -3.80 4.65 -0.37
CA HIS A 190 -2.65 5.48 -0.74
C HIS A 190 -2.08 5.09 -2.11
N LEU A 191 -1.83 3.80 -2.31
CA LEU A 191 -1.29 3.29 -3.57
C LEU A 191 -2.23 3.57 -4.76
N ALA A 192 -3.54 3.64 -4.53
CA ALA A 192 -4.54 3.91 -5.55
C ALA A 192 -4.83 5.41 -5.79
N ASN A 193 -4.42 6.30 -4.86
CA ASN A 193 -4.84 7.71 -4.91
C ASN A 193 -3.68 8.72 -4.81
N ALA A 194 -2.50 8.32 -4.33
CA ALA A 194 -1.37 9.24 -4.22
C ALA A 194 -0.87 9.67 -5.60
N ALA A 195 -0.63 10.98 -5.74
CA ALA A 195 -0.16 11.57 -6.99
C ALA A 195 1.09 10.86 -7.52
N ARG A 196 1.11 10.59 -8.82
CA ARG A 196 2.16 9.83 -9.54
C ARG A 196 2.16 8.32 -9.23
N VAL A 197 1.97 7.90 -7.97
CA VAL A 197 1.94 6.49 -7.57
C VAL A 197 0.74 5.78 -8.20
N MET A 198 -0.45 6.39 -8.13
CA MET A 198 -1.70 5.82 -8.65
C MET A 198 -1.64 5.47 -10.15
N ASN A 199 -0.87 6.22 -10.93
CA ASN A 199 -0.76 6.00 -12.38
C ASN A 199 0.07 4.76 -12.74
N ALA A 200 0.95 4.33 -11.85
CA ALA A 200 1.82 3.18 -12.03
C ALA A 200 1.33 1.94 -11.28
N THR A 201 0.32 2.08 -10.40
CA THR A 201 -0.11 1.02 -9.50
C THR A 201 -1.44 0.38 -9.93
N THR A 202 -1.48 -0.94 -9.90
CA THR A 202 -2.70 -1.74 -10.04
C THR A 202 -2.93 -2.51 -8.73
N LEU A 203 -4.03 -2.19 -8.05
CA LEU A 203 -4.49 -3.01 -6.93
C LEU A 203 -5.22 -4.24 -7.48
N THR A 204 -4.90 -5.40 -6.91
CA THR A 204 -5.45 -6.69 -7.36
C THR A 204 -5.58 -7.68 -6.19
N ARG A 205 -5.88 -8.93 -6.49
CA ARG A 205 -5.77 -10.09 -5.59
C ARG A 205 -4.88 -11.13 -6.24
N VAL A 206 -4.36 -12.05 -5.44
CA VAL A 206 -3.49 -13.13 -5.92
C VAL A 206 -4.18 -13.95 -7.03
N ASP A 207 -5.46 -14.25 -6.89
CA ASP A 207 -6.25 -15.03 -7.86
C ASP A 207 -6.66 -14.26 -9.12
N MET A 208 -6.35 -12.97 -9.19
CA MET A 208 -6.60 -12.11 -10.36
C MET A 208 -5.32 -11.80 -11.16
N ILE A 209 -4.17 -12.38 -10.77
CA ILE A 209 -2.90 -12.25 -11.50
C ILE A 209 -2.80 -13.41 -12.51
N THR A 210 -2.46 -13.06 -13.74
CA THR A 210 -2.20 -14.02 -14.84
C THR A 210 -0.83 -13.74 -15.47
N TYR A 211 -0.20 -14.77 -16.05
CA TYR A 211 1.16 -14.79 -16.57
C TYR A 211 1.19 -14.97 -18.08
#